data_add84c8a3e1fa28f465a33bb7ef92d34
#
_entry.id   add84c8a3e1fa28f465a33bb7ef92d34
#
_cell.length_a   1.000
_cell.length_b   1.000
_cell.length_c   1.000
_cell.angle_alpha   90.00
_cell.angle_beta   90.00
_cell.angle_gamma   90.00
#
_symmetry.space_group_name_H-M   'P 1'
#
loop_
_entity.id
_entity.type
_entity.pdbx_description
1 polymer ?
#
loop_
_entity_poly.entity_id
_entity_poly.type
_entity_poly.pdbx_seq_one_letter_code
_entity_poly.pdbx_strand_id
1 'polypeptide(L)'
;MPTTWLRRCLPVLPLVLALGCGDSSQPPVPVTGKITYRGLPLQNGTIVFTPDPRKGSSGNMAMGEIKADGTYSLRTGKDFGAAPGHYRITVAAVLGSPPSPGQPYTYQPSLLPEKYRDPELSGLFCEVKGGFAQALDFNLD
;
A
#
# COMPACT_ATOMS: atom_id res chain seq x y z
N MET A 1 -44.28 68.14 2.71
CA MET A 1 -43.97 66.93 3.49
C MET A 1 -43.31 65.93 2.59
N PRO A 2 -42.02 65.74 2.68
CA PRO A 2 -41.33 64.71 1.88
C PRO A 2 -41.26 63.44 2.65
N THR A 3 -41.84 62.38 2.13
CA THR A 3 -41.73 60.99 2.59
C THR A 3 -40.40 60.43 2.11
N THR A 4 -39.53 60.21 3.07
CA THR A 4 -38.22 59.55 2.88
C THR A 4 -38.39 58.05 2.68
N TRP A 5 -38.06 57.57 1.49
CA TRP A 5 -37.99 56.16 1.12
C TRP A 5 -36.67 55.58 1.63
N LEU A 6 -36.74 54.83 2.73
CA LEU A 6 -35.60 54.09 3.26
C LEU A 6 -35.40 52.81 2.45
N ARG A 7 -34.45 52.85 1.51
CA ARG A 7 -33.98 51.61 0.80
C ARG A 7 -33.15 50.78 1.75
N ARG A 8 -33.73 49.72 2.26
CA ARG A 8 -33.00 48.67 2.96
C ARG A 8 -32.18 47.88 1.97
N CYS A 9 -30.86 48.12 1.93
CA CYS A 9 -29.89 47.23 1.29
C CYS A 9 -29.72 45.99 2.17
N LEU A 10 -30.22 44.84 1.75
CA LEU A 10 -29.84 43.55 2.31
C LEU A 10 -28.43 43.19 1.79
N PRO A 11 -27.47 42.89 2.65
CA PRO A 11 -26.22 42.33 2.22
C PRO A 11 -26.46 40.87 1.81
N VAL A 12 -26.27 40.57 0.51
CA VAL A 12 -26.19 39.23 -0.01
C VAL A 12 -24.83 38.69 0.43
N LEU A 13 -24.84 37.79 1.42
CA LEU A 13 -23.68 37.07 1.90
C LEU A 13 -23.35 36.00 0.86
N PRO A 14 -22.18 35.99 0.19
CA PRO A 14 -21.81 34.91 -0.71
C PRO A 14 -21.52 33.69 0.15
N LEU A 15 -22.34 32.64 -0.03
CA LEU A 15 -22.10 31.31 0.49
C LEU A 15 -20.94 30.69 -0.32
N VAL A 16 -19.72 30.79 0.22
CA VAL A 16 -18.53 30.10 -0.32
C VAL A 16 -18.72 28.61 -0.01
N LEU A 17 -19.15 27.85 -1.02
CA LEU A 17 -19.03 26.39 -0.99
C LEU A 17 -17.53 26.06 -1.09
N ALA A 18 -16.91 25.80 0.06
CA ALA A 18 -15.63 25.12 0.11
C ALA A 18 -15.87 23.68 -0.39
N LEU A 19 -15.55 23.41 -1.68
CA LEU A 19 -15.35 22.05 -2.16
C LEU A 19 -14.07 21.55 -1.46
N GLY A 20 -14.24 20.93 -0.30
CA GLY A 20 -13.21 20.15 0.32
C GLY A 20 -12.89 18.99 -0.59
N CYS A 21 -11.73 19.01 -1.25
CA CYS A 21 -11.10 17.80 -1.77
C CYS A 21 -10.76 16.94 -0.56
N GLY A 22 -11.70 16.14 -0.09
CA GLY A 22 -11.48 15.08 0.86
C GLY A 22 -10.70 14.01 0.12
N ASP A 23 -9.45 13.82 0.51
CA ASP A 23 -8.67 12.65 0.14
C ASP A 23 -9.42 11.43 0.72
N SER A 24 -10.15 10.73 -0.14
CA SER A 24 -10.96 9.57 0.25
C SER A 24 -10.07 8.35 0.42
N SER A 25 -9.02 8.46 1.24
CA SER A 25 -8.24 7.30 1.62
C SER A 25 -9.07 6.44 2.56
N GLN A 26 -9.62 5.37 2.04
CA GLN A 26 -10.31 4.37 2.86
C GLN A 26 -9.33 3.79 3.88
N PRO A 27 -9.81 3.49 5.11
CA PRO A 27 -8.92 2.95 6.14
C PRO A 27 -8.29 1.62 5.69
N PRO A 28 -7.02 1.37 6.06
CA PRO A 28 -6.37 0.12 5.76
C PRO A 28 -7.15 -1.07 6.33
N VAL A 29 -7.21 -2.15 5.56
CA VAL A 29 -7.77 -3.44 6.01
C VAL A 29 -6.62 -4.42 6.25
N PRO A 30 -6.71 -5.30 7.25
CA PRO A 30 -5.68 -6.29 7.50
C PRO A 30 -5.46 -7.21 6.29
N VAL A 31 -4.22 -7.29 5.84
CA VAL A 31 -3.80 -8.19 4.75
C VAL A 31 -2.64 -9.04 5.25
N THR A 32 -2.82 -10.33 5.14
CA THR A 32 -1.83 -11.37 5.43
C THR A 32 -1.68 -12.30 4.25
N GLY A 33 -0.75 -13.22 4.29
CA GLY A 33 -0.63 -14.24 3.27
C GLY A 33 0.64 -15.05 3.42
N LYS A 34 0.89 -15.91 2.44
CA LYS A 34 2.06 -16.77 2.37
C LYS A 34 2.73 -16.65 0.99
N ILE A 35 4.04 -16.64 0.99
CA ILE A 35 4.84 -16.63 -0.22
C ILE A 35 5.61 -17.93 -0.33
N THR A 36 5.53 -18.55 -1.50
CA THR A 36 6.35 -19.70 -1.85
C THR A 36 7.24 -19.37 -3.03
N TYR A 37 8.43 -19.96 -3.07
CA TYR A 37 9.33 -19.92 -4.19
C TYR A 37 9.68 -21.36 -4.60
N ARG A 38 9.40 -21.71 -5.84
CA ARG A 38 9.57 -23.09 -6.36
C ARG A 38 8.91 -24.15 -5.46
N GLY A 39 7.71 -23.83 -4.96
CA GLY A 39 6.92 -24.75 -4.12
C GLY A 39 7.32 -24.79 -2.65
N LEU A 40 8.38 -24.10 -2.23
CA LEU A 40 8.83 -24.03 -0.82
C LEU A 40 8.52 -22.67 -0.20
N PRO A 41 8.22 -22.60 1.09
CA PRO A 41 8.04 -21.32 1.77
C PRO A 41 9.29 -20.44 1.65
N LEU A 42 9.09 -19.17 1.28
CA LEU A 42 10.17 -18.19 1.27
C LEU A 42 10.49 -17.79 2.70
N GLN A 43 11.71 -18.07 3.17
CA GLN A 43 12.05 -18.00 4.58
C GLN A 43 12.46 -16.63 5.11
N ASN A 44 12.69 -15.68 4.20
CA ASN A 44 13.02 -14.30 4.56
C ASN A 44 12.66 -13.36 3.41
N GLY A 45 12.71 -12.08 3.67
CA GLY A 45 12.56 -11.04 2.65
C GLY A 45 11.50 -10.01 3.02
N THR A 46 11.21 -9.20 2.03
CA THR A 46 10.20 -8.15 2.13
C THR A 46 9.28 -8.21 0.92
N ILE A 47 7.99 -8.12 1.18
CA ILE A 47 6.96 -7.93 0.16
C ILE A 47 6.49 -6.48 0.20
N VAL A 48 6.34 -5.85 -0.98
CA VAL A 48 5.86 -4.48 -1.10
C VAL A 48 4.67 -4.43 -2.05
N PHE A 49 3.62 -3.79 -1.60
CA PHE A 49 2.41 -3.50 -2.36
C PHE A 49 2.46 -2.03 -2.80
N THR A 50 2.70 -1.79 -4.07
CA THR A 50 2.71 -0.44 -4.67
C THR A 50 1.37 -0.18 -5.35
N PRO A 51 0.62 0.89 -4.98
CA PRO A 51 -0.62 1.22 -5.65
C PRO A 51 -0.45 1.34 -7.15
N ASP A 52 -1.36 0.76 -7.93
CA ASP A 52 -1.30 0.80 -9.40
C ASP A 52 -2.09 2.00 -9.96
N PRO A 53 -1.42 3.07 -10.39
CA PRO A 53 -2.09 4.26 -10.91
C PRO A 53 -2.81 3.99 -12.23
N ARG A 54 -2.40 2.97 -13.00
CA ARG A 54 -3.08 2.58 -14.24
C ARG A 54 -4.48 2.01 -13.98
N LYS A 55 -4.72 1.54 -12.75
CA LYS A 55 -6.03 1.07 -12.31
C LYS A 55 -6.72 2.04 -11.35
N GLY A 56 -6.27 3.29 -11.34
CA GLY A 56 -6.87 4.34 -10.52
C GLY A 56 -6.55 4.26 -9.04
N SER A 57 -5.58 3.44 -8.63
CA SER A 57 -5.17 3.35 -7.24
C SER A 57 -4.03 4.33 -6.95
N SER A 58 -4.11 4.98 -5.80
CA SER A 58 -3.12 5.95 -5.32
C SER A 58 -2.95 5.80 -3.81
N GLY A 59 -1.95 6.48 -3.25
CA GLY A 59 -1.70 6.49 -1.82
C GLY A 59 -0.36 5.85 -1.45
N ASN A 60 -0.25 5.45 -0.19
CA ASN A 60 0.98 4.93 0.37
C ASN A 60 1.18 3.45 0.02
N MET A 61 2.43 3.07 -0.15
CA MET A 61 2.81 1.66 -0.27
C MET A 61 2.56 0.93 1.06
N ALA A 62 2.13 -0.32 0.97
CA ALA A 62 2.11 -1.23 2.11
C ALA A 62 3.25 -2.24 1.97
N MET A 63 3.86 -2.62 3.08
CA MET A 63 4.97 -3.58 3.07
C MET A 63 4.86 -4.56 4.23
N GLY A 64 5.43 -5.73 4.05
CA GLY A 64 5.48 -6.77 5.07
C GLY A 64 6.81 -7.51 5.07
N GLU A 65 7.26 -7.90 6.25
CA GLU A 65 8.40 -8.80 6.42
C GLU A 65 7.93 -10.25 6.27
N ILE A 66 8.70 -11.03 5.53
CA ILE A 66 8.43 -12.45 5.29
C ILE A 66 9.12 -13.25 6.39
N LYS A 67 8.33 -14.02 7.12
CA LYS A 67 8.81 -14.87 8.21
C LYS A 67 9.37 -16.20 7.69
N ALA A 68 10.06 -16.93 8.57
CA ALA A 68 10.70 -18.21 8.24
C ALA A 68 9.74 -19.29 7.69
N ASP A 69 8.45 -19.18 7.96
CA ASP A 69 7.40 -20.08 7.44
C ASP A 69 6.78 -19.59 6.12
N GLY A 70 7.27 -18.47 5.58
CA GLY A 70 6.79 -17.83 4.37
C GLY A 70 5.61 -16.88 4.57
N THR A 71 5.08 -16.76 5.80
CA THR A 71 3.95 -15.87 6.07
C THR A 71 4.38 -14.42 6.18
N TYR A 72 3.45 -13.51 5.85
CA TYR A 72 3.65 -12.07 5.99
C TYR A 72 2.37 -11.37 6.48
N SER A 73 2.54 -10.19 7.03
CA SER A 73 1.48 -9.25 7.36
C SER A 73 1.85 -7.87 6.85
N LEU A 74 0.94 -7.20 6.17
CA LEU A 74 1.19 -5.87 5.63
C LEU A 74 1.01 -4.78 6.69
N ARG A 75 1.75 -3.69 6.47
CA ARG A 75 1.61 -2.41 7.18
C ARG A 75 1.75 -1.26 6.20
N THR A 76 0.94 -0.24 6.40
CA THR A 76 1.07 1.05 5.71
C THR A 76 1.47 2.11 6.74
N GLY A 77 2.75 2.44 6.78
CA GLY A 77 3.30 3.29 7.84
C GLY A 77 3.13 2.66 9.23
N LYS A 78 2.32 3.28 10.08
CA LYS A 78 2.02 2.79 11.44
C LYS A 78 0.83 1.84 11.50
N ASP A 79 -0.03 1.86 10.48
CA ASP A 79 -1.28 1.12 10.45
C ASP A 79 -1.09 -0.30 9.92
N PHE A 80 -1.82 -1.25 10.46
CA PHE A 80 -1.83 -2.62 9.96
C PHE A 80 -2.69 -2.74 8.71
N GLY A 81 -2.14 -3.40 7.68
CA GLY A 81 -2.84 -3.69 6.45
C GLY A 81 -2.50 -2.77 5.30
N ALA A 82 -3.36 -2.77 4.29
CA ALA A 82 -3.28 -1.93 3.10
C ALA A 82 -4.63 -1.28 2.81
N ALA A 83 -4.61 -0.09 2.20
CA ALA A 83 -5.83 0.57 1.76
C ALA A 83 -6.49 -0.24 0.63
N PRO A 84 -7.83 -0.22 0.50
CA PRO A 84 -8.48 -0.83 -0.64
C PRO A 84 -8.00 -0.26 -1.97
N GLY A 85 -7.77 -1.14 -2.96
CA GLY A 85 -7.28 -0.73 -4.27
C GLY A 85 -6.52 -1.83 -4.99
N HIS A 86 -6.05 -1.51 -6.18
CA HIS A 86 -5.20 -2.38 -6.99
C HIS A 86 -3.73 -2.12 -6.72
N TYR A 87 -2.96 -3.19 -6.61
CA TYR A 87 -1.55 -3.13 -6.26
C TYR A 87 -0.71 -3.96 -7.22
N ARG A 88 0.50 -3.48 -7.47
CA ARG A 88 1.61 -4.23 -8.04
C ARG A 88 2.51 -4.67 -6.92
N ILE A 89 2.95 -5.90 -6.99
CA ILE A 89 3.67 -6.54 -5.91
C ILE A 89 5.12 -6.75 -6.30
N THR A 90 6.02 -6.40 -5.41
CA THR A 90 7.43 -6.76 -5.50
C THR A 90 7.85 -7.56 -4.30
N VAL A 91 8.79 -8.47 -4.51
CA VAL A 91 9.34 -9.32 -3.46
C VAL A 91 10.87 -9.31 -3.56
N ALA A 92 11.52 -9.05 -2.44
CA ALA A 92 12.96 -9.12 -2.32
C ALA A 92 13.34 -10.09 -1.20
N ALA A 93 14.21 -11.03 -1.51
CA ALA A 93 14.76 -11.98 -0.54
C ALA A 93 16.24 -12.22 -0.83
N VAL A 94 16.99 -12.53 0.21
CA VAL A 94 18.44 -12.79 0.12
C VAL A 94 18.76 -14.22 0.50
N LEU A 95 19.88 -14.73 -0.01
CA LEU A 95 20.43 -16.00 0.43
C LEU A 95 21.00 -15.85 1.86
N GLY A 96 20.56 -16.71 2.78
CA GLY A 96 20.98 -16.67 4.17
C GLY A 96 20.11 -15.74 5.03
N SER A 97 20.55 -15.49 6.26
CA SER A 97 19.87 -14.58 7.17
C SER A 97 20.27 -13.14 6.91
N PRO A 98 19.34 -12.18 6.97
CA PRO A 98 19.71 -10.78 6.90
C PRO A 98 20.69 -10.40 8.03
N PRO A 99 21.61 -9.45 7.82
CA PRO A 99 22.57 -9.04 8.83
C PRO A 99 21.85 -8.46 10.05
N SER A 100 22.34 -8.83 11.23
CA SER A 100 21.82 -8.27 12.49
C SER A 100 22.18 -6.78 12.61
N PRO A 101 21.36 -5.98 13.31
CA PRO A 101 21.68 -4.58 13.57
C PRO A 101 23.06 -4.42 14.21
N GLY A 102 23.89 -3.54 13.62
CA GLY A 102 25.27 -3.28 14.13
C GLY A 102 26.36 -4.16 13.53
N GLN A 103 26.04 -5.11 12.66
CA GLN A 103 27.06 -5.86 11.92
C GLN A 103 27.44 -5.12 10.60
N PRO A 104 28.70 -5.27 10.13
CA PRO A 104 29.09 -4.71 8.83
C PRO A 104 28.20 -5.24 7.72
N TYR A 105 27.81 -4.35 6.81
CA TYR A 105 27.02 -4.72 5.63
C TYR A 105 27.83 -5.67 4.75
N THR A 106 27.45 -6.93 4.70
CA THR A 106 28.03 -7.90 3.78
C THR A 106 27.07 -8.05 2.60
N TYR A 107 27.58 -7.97 1.37
CA TYR A 107 26.79 -8.23 0.17
C TYR A 107 26.16 -9.63 0.25
N GLN A 108 24.83 -9.66 0.17
CA GLN A 108 24.08 -10.92 0.14
C GLN A 108 23.44 -11.07 -1.25
N PRO A 109 23.71 -12.17 -1.95
CA PRO A 109 23.11 -12.43 -3.25
C PRO A 109 21.58 -12.53 -3.12
N SER A 110 20.86 -12.05 -4.14
CA SER A 110 19.41 -12.21 -4.22
C SER A 110 19.07 -13.68 -4.36
N LEU A 111 18.10 -14.15 -3.58
CA LEU A 111 17.52 -15.49 -3.72
C LEU A 111 16.58 -15.57 -4.92
N LEU A 112 15.89 -14.47 -5.20
CA LEU A 112 14.86 -14.39 -6.24
C LEU A 112 15.41 -13.76 -7.53
N PRO A 113 14.88 -14.16 -8.70
CA PRO A 113 15.10 -13.43 -9.94
C PRO A 113 14.80 -11.94 -9.82
N GLU A 114 15.60 -11.10 -10.49
CA GLU A 114 15.47 -9.64 -10.38
C GLU A 114 14.10 -9.10 -10.83
N LYS A 115 13.41 -9.82 -11.72
CA LYS A 115 12.06 -9.46 -12.15
C LYS A 115 11.11 -9.19 -10.97
N TYR A 116 11.26 -9.90 -9.85
CA TYR A 116 10.39 -9.75 -8.69
C TYR A 116 10.63 -8.46 -7.89
N ARG A 117 11.73 -7.76 -8.16
CA ARG A 117 12.05 -6.45 -7.55
C ARG A 117 11.47 -5.28 -8.32
N ASP A 118 11.03 -5.50 -9.55
CA ASP A 118 10.47 -4.48 -10.42
C ASP A 118 8.94 -4.60 -10.46
N PRO A 119 8.18 -3.56 -10.09
CA PRO A 119 6.73 -3.62 -10.11
C PRO A 119 6.12 -3.77 -11.51
N GLU A 120 6.88 -3.43 -12.58
CA GLU A 120 6.43 -3.61 -13.97
C GLU A 120 6.72 -5.02 -14.49
N LEU A 121 7.77 -5.66 -13.99
CA LEU A 121 8.26 -6.94 -14.49
C LEU A 121 7.89 -8.14 -13.59
N SER A 122 7.50 -7.89 -12.35
CA SER A 122 7.21 -8.97 -11.39
C SER A 122 6.07 -9.87 -11.84
N GLY A 123 5.12 -9.36 -12.61
CA GLY A 123 3.92 -10.08 -13.01
C GLY A 123 2.95 -10.34 -11.84
N LEU A 124 3.24 -9.81 -10.65
CA LEU A 124 2.44 -9.99 -9.46
C LEU A 124 1.56 -8.77 -9.24
N PHE A 125 0.26 -9.01 -9.14
CA PHE A 125 -0.72 -7.97 -8.86
C PHE A 125 -1.90 -8.53 -8.07
N CYS A 126 -2.57 -7.67 -7.32
CA CYS A 126 -3.78 -8.03 -6.60
C CYS A 126 -4.71 -6.85 -6.43
N GLU A 127 -5.92 -7.12 -6.00
CA GLU A 127 -6.89 -6.15 -5.51
C GLU A 127 -7.12 -6.37 -4.02
N VAL A 128 -6.93 -5.33 -3.22
CA VAL A 128 -7.33 -5.30 -1.81
C VAL A 128 -8.73 -4.74 -1.74
N LYS A 129 -9.67 -5.53 -1.21
CA LYS A 129 -11.08 -5.14 -1.07
C LYS A 129 -11.31 -4.50 0.30
N GLY A 130 -12.17 -3.50 0.37
CA GLY A 130 -12.51 -2.85 1.63
C GLY A 130 -13.40 -3.70 2.54
N GLY A 131 -13.38 -3.38 3.83
CA GLY A 131 -14.37 -3.86 4.80
C GLY A 131 -14.04 -5.16 5.53
N PHE A 132 -13.04 -5.94 5.12
CA PHE A 132 -12.69 -7.20 5.79
C PHE A 132 -11.22 -7.57 5.63
N ALA A 133 -10.72 -8.40 6.55
CA ALA A 133 -9.36 -8.94 6.49
C ALA A 133 -9.23 -9.94 5.34
N GLN A 134 -8.07 -9.94 4.67
CA GLN A 134 -7.83 -10.79 3.50
C GLN A 134 -6.53 -11.57 3.63
N ALA A 135 -6.53 -12.78 3.05
CA ALA A 135 -5.32 -13.58 2.87
C ALA A 135 -4.99 -13.63 1.38
N LEU A 136 -3.79 -13.17 1.02
CA LEU A 136 -3.30 -13.09 -0.36
C LEU A 136 -1.99 -13.86 -0.47
N ASP A 137 -2.02 -15.01 -1.11
CA ASP A 137 -0.86 -15.88 -1.27
C ASP A 137 -0.22 -15.70 -2.65
N PHE A 138 1.12 -15.76 -2.70
CA PHE A 138 1.88 -15.63 -3.94
C PHE A 138 2.83 -16.80 -4.12
N ASN A 139 2.79 -17.38 -5.32
CA ASN A 139 3.69 -18.46 -5.73
C ASN A 139 4.68 -17.91 -6.76
N LEU A 140 5.96 -17.95 -6.43
CA LEU A 140 7.05 -17.49 -7.27
C LEU A 140 7.78 -18.70 -7.89
N ASP A 141 8.28 -18.53 -9.12
CA ASP A 141 9.00 -19.54 -9.93
C ASP A 141 10.37 -19.04 -10.44
#